data_9cff43f3981da8ab0bc4b6319da08fa7
#
_entry.id   9cff43f3981da8ab0bc4b6319da08fa7
#
_cell.length_a   1.000
_cell.length_b   1.000
_cell.length_c   1.000
_cell.angle_alpha   90.00
_cell.angle_beta   90.00
_cell.angle_gamma   90.00
#
_symmetry.space_group_name_H-M   'P 1'
#
loop_
_entity.id
_entity.type
_entity.pdbx_description
1 polymer ?
#
loop_
_entity_poly.entity_id
_entity_poly.type
_entity_poly.pdbx_seq_one_letter_code
_entity_poly.pdbx_strand_id
1 'polypeptide(L)'
;MRIRAGGEADIDAIMAMADEAVEWMVSRGNTEQWGTQLWSRMPTRLASVTNMVKEADTWIAELDGEPVGVMVTADKPVPQVNPIDEPEVYVWLLLTSRRHAGKKIGTQLLDKAVSIARAKGVSLLRVDCFAGGEGDLIRYYERHGFVKSHTYKSIFDWPGQVLSRRI
;
A
#
# COMPACT_ATOMS: atom_id res chain seq x y z
N MET A 1 -13.64 1.84 14.24
CA MET A 1 -12.25 1.75 13.78
C MET A 1 -11.62 3.15 13.84
N ARG A 2 -10.37 3.22 14.25
CA ARG A 2 -9.61 4.47 14.37
C ARG A 2 -8.42 4.44 13.40
N ILE A 3 -8.13 5.57 12.76
CA ILE A 3 -6.89 5.73 11.98
C ILE A 3 -6.03 6.78 12.69
N ARG A 4 -4.79 6.44 12.98
CA ARG A 4 -3.82 7.31 13.64
C ARG A 4 -2.51 7.40 12.86
N ALA A 5 -1.71 8.43 13.16
CA ALA A 5 -0.33 8.46 12.71
C ALA A 5 0.45 7.28 13.31
N GLY A 6 1.29 6.67 12.52
CA GLY A 6 2.17 5.58 12.91
C GLY A 6 3.64 6.00 12.89
N GLY A 7 4.51 5.08 13.25
CA GLY A 7 5.94 5.28 13.27
C GLY A 7 6.72 4.00 13.50
N GLU A 8 7.96 4.12 13.95
CA GLU A 8 8.86 2.98 14.14
C GLU A 8 8.32 1.92 15.12
N ALA A 9 7.53 2.33 16.11
CA ALA A 9 6.89 1.39 17.05
C ALA A 9 5.87 0.45 16.38
N ASP A 10 5.44 0.74 15.15
CA ASP A 10 4.47 -0.06 14.41
C ASP A 10 5.12 -1.06 13.44
N ILE A 11 6.44 -1.05 13.30
CA ILE A 11 7.16 -1.89 12.31
C ILE A 11 6.84 -3.37 12.52
N ASP A 12 6.85 -3.86 13.75
CA ASP A 12 6.56 -5.27 14.03
C ASP A 12 5.14 -5.66 13.58
N ALA A 13 4.17 -4.81 13.83
CA ALA A 13 2.78 -5.04 13.39
C ALA A 13 2.66 -5.00 11.85
N ILE A 14 3.39 -4.10 11.19
CA ILE A 14 3.43 -4.03 9.72
C ILE A 14 4.02 -5.32 9.14
N MET A 15 5.13 -5.78 9.70
CA MET A 15 5.79 -7.02 9.27
C MET A 15 4.87 -8.24 9.48
N ALA A 16 4.15 -8.30 10.59
CA ALA A 16 3.19 -9.37 10.86
C ALA A 16 2.03 -9.37 9.84
N MET A 17 1.48 -8.21 9.49
CA MET A 17 0.46 -8.10 8.45
C MET A 17 0.99 -8.49 7.08
N ALA A 18 2.23 -8.16 6.77
CA ALA A 18 2.88 -8.57 5.52
C ALA A 18 3.05 -10.09 5.45
N ASP A 19 3.43 -10.73 6.55
CA ASP A 19 3.52 -12.18 6.63
C ASP A 19 2.17 -12.86 6.37
N GLU A 20 1.09 -12.35 6.99
CA GLU A 20 -0.28 -12.83 6.72
C GLU A 20 -0.62 -12.71 5.23
N ALA A 21 -0.24 -11.61 4.59
CA ALA A 21 -0.51 -11.38 3.18
C ALA A 21 0.26 -12.34 2.29
N VAL A 22 1.52 -12.62 2.59
CA VAL A 22 2.32 -13.61 1.84
C VAL A 22 1.68 -14.99 1.95
N GLU A 23 1.35 -15.44 3.15
CA GLU A 23 0.70 -16.74 3.37
C GLU A 23 -0.61 -16.84 2.59
N TRP A 24 -1.42 -15.80 2.61
CA TRP A 24 -2.68 -15.76 1.88
C TRP A 24 -2.47 -15.82 0.36
N MET A 25 -1.53 -15.04 -0.18
CA MET A 25 -1.21 -15.06 -1.61
C MET A 25 -0.70 -16.43 -2.05
N VAL A 26 0.19 -17.03 -1.29
CA VAL A 26 0.71 -18.39 -1.57
C VAL A 26 -0.42 -19.41 -1.57
N SER A 27 -1.35 -19.34 -0.61
CA SER A 27 -2.51 -20.24 -0.53
C SER A 27 -3.43 -20.14 -1.75
N ARG A 28 -3.40 -19.01 -2.45
CA ARG A 28 -4.18 -18.76 -3.67
C ARG A 28 -3.37 -18.93 -4.96
N GLY A 29 -2.16 -19.46 -4.88
CA GLY A 29 -1.29 -19.68 -6.02
C GLY A 29 -0.56 -18.44 -6.54
N ASN A 30 -0.67 -17.29 -5.86
CA ASN A 30 0.06 -16.08 -6.22
C ASN A 30 1.42 -16.05 -5.50
N THR A 31 2.45 -16.54 -6.19
CA THR A 31 3.84 -16.54 -5.70
C THR A 31 4.72 -15.49 -6.40
N GLU A 32 4.16 -14.79 -7.38
CA GLU A 32 4.90 -13.83 -8.22
C GLU A 32 5.05 -12.48 -7.53
N GLN A 33 3.99 -11.95 -6.94
CA GLN A 33 3.95 -10.58 -6.42
C GLN A 33 4.95 -10.36 -5.29
N TRP A 34 4.90 -11.17 -4.23
CA TRP A 34 5.76 -11.04 -3.05
C TRP A 34 6.55 -12.32 -2.74
N GLY A 35 6.55 -13.30 -3.65
CA GLY A 35 7.25 -14.56 -3.47
C GLY A 35 6.57 -15.46 -2.45
N THR A 36 7.36 -16.32 -1.83
CA THR A 36 6.90 -17.37 -0.87
C THR A 36 7.47 -17.20 0.52
N GLN A 37 8.49 -16.34 0.68
CA GLN A 37 9.18 -16.15 1.96
C GLN A 37 8.50 -15.07 2.79
N LEU A 38 8.32 -15.30 4.07
CA LEU A 38 7.79 -14.32 5.00
C LEU A 38 8.69 -13.09 5.10
N TRP A 39 8.12 -11.91 5.12
CA TRP A 39 8.85 -10.65 5.23
C TRP A 39 9.68 -10.57 6.52
N SER A 40 9.14 -11.10 7.63
CA SER A 40 9.84 -11.12 8.91
C SER A 40 11.15 -11.91 8.90
N ARG A 41 11.33 -12.78 7.90
CA ARG A 41 12.55 -13.59 7.69
C ARG A 41 13.49 -12.99 6.66
N MET A 42 13.16 -11.84 6.10
CA MET A 42 13.93 -11.17 5.04
C MET A 42 14.49 -9.84 5.57
N PRO A 43 15.80 -9.77 5.89
CA PRO A 43 16.43 -8.52 6.36
C PRO A 43 16.24 -7.35 5.41
N THR A 44 16.19 -7.61 4.09
CA THR A 44 15.96 -6.58 3.07
C THR A 44 14.55 -6.01 3.15
N ARG A 45 13.54 -6.81 3.48
CA ARG A 45 12.16 -6.36 3.68
C ARG A 45 12.03 -5.53 4.95
N LEU A 46 12.65 -5.96 6.04
CA LEU A 46 12.69 -5.20 7.27
C LEU A 46 13.34 -3.83 7.06
N ALA A 47 14.48 -3.78 6.36
CA ALA A 47 15.14 -2.52 6.03
C ALA A 47 14.26 -1.63 5.17
N SER A 48 13.57 -2.18 4.19
CA SER A 48 12.65 -1.47 3.30
C SER A 48 11.49 -0.84 4.06
N VAL A 49 10.83 -1.60 4.94
CA VAL A 49 9.74 -1.09 5.79
C VAL A 49 10.26 -0.02 6.75
N THR A 50 11.42 -0.24 7.37
CA THR A 50 12.03 0.73 8.28
C THR A 50 12.31 2.06 7.57
N ASN A 51 12.90 2.02 6.39
CA ASN A 51 13.17 3.23 5.59
C ASN A 51 11.87 3.94 5.20
N MET A 52 10.87 3.18 4.77
CA MET A 52 9.57 3.72 4.38
C MET A 52 8.90 4.48 5.54
N VAL A 53 8.90 3.90 6.73
CA VAL A 53 8.35 4.52 7.94
C VAL A 53 9.11 5.77 8.34
N LYS A 54 10.43 5.82 8.13
CA LYS A 54 11.25 7.00 8.42
C LYS A 54 11.11 8.12 7.40
N GLU A 55 10.94 7.78 6.12
CA GLU A 55 10.98 8.75 5.02
C GLU A 55 9.60 9.33 4.67
N ALA A 56 8.52 8.64 5.00
CA ALA A 56 7.16 8.96 4.58
C ALA A 56 6.18 8.92 5.75
N ASP A 57 4.95 9.34 5.50
CA ASP A 57 3.90 9.38 6.51
C ASP A 57 3.22 8.02 6.64
N THR A 58 3.27 7.45 7.84
CA THR A 58 2.63 6.16 8.16
C THR A 58 1.31 6.38 8.87
N TRP A 59 0.29 5.65 8.43
CA TRP A 59 -1.07 5.67 8.97
C TRP A 59 -1.47 4.26 9.38
N ILE A 60 -1.89 4.10 10.63
CA ILE A 60 -2.30 2.81 11.19
C ILE A 60 -3.80 2.82 11.44
N ALA A 61 -4.48 1.81 10.88
CA ALA A 61 -5.86 1.52 11.22
C ALA A 61 -5.90 0.56 12.40
N GLU A 62 -6.64 0.92 13.43
CA GLU A 62 -6.81 0.12 14.64
C GLU A 62 -8.26 -0.30 14.83
N LEU A 63 -8.45 -1.52 15.30
CA LEU A 63 -9.73 -2.05 15.73
C LEU A 63 -9.55 -2.56 17.17
N ASP A 64 -10.28 -1.97 18.11
CA ASP A 64 -10.16 -2.30 19.55
C ASP A 64 -8.71 -2.24 20.06
N GLY A 65 -7.93 -1.25 19.57
CA GLY A 65 -6.54 -1.05 19.95
C GLY A 65 -5.53 -1.94 19.23
N GLU A 66 -5.99 -2.86 18.38
CA GLU A 66 -5.12 -3.74 17.58
C GLU A 66 -4.87 -3.14 16.18
N PRO A 67 -3.60 -3.02 15.73
CA PRO A 67 -3.30 -2.64 14.35
C PRO A 67 -3.86 -3.67 13.36
N VAL A 68 -4.71 -3.22 12.45
CA VAL A 68 -5.37 -4.08 11.43
C VAL A 68 -5.15 -3.61 10.01
N GLY A 69 -4.48 -2.50 9.83
CA GLY A 69 -4.12 -1.98 8.52
C GLY A 69 -3.04 -0.92 8.60
N VAL A 70 -2.32 -0.76 7.51
CA VAL A 70 -1.30 0.28 7.35
C VAL A 70 -1.39 0.89 5.96
N MET A 71 -1.18 2.19 5.90
CA MET A 71 -0.96 2.93 4.67
C MET A 71 0.25 3.84 4.86
N VAL A 72 1.11 3.89 3.85
CA VAL A 72 2.23 4.85 3.83
C VAL A 72 2.02 5.78 2.65
N THR A 73 2.07 7.08 2.90
CA THR A 73 1.90 8.11 1.88
C THR A 73 3.10 9.04 1.82
N ALA A 74 3.41 9.51 0.61
CA ALA A 74 4.48 10.45 0.34
C ALA A 74 4.03 11.49 -0.69
N ASP A 75 4.86 12.50 -0.91
CA ASP A 75 4.62 13.54 -1.94
C ASP A 75 5.33 13.23 -3.27
N LYS A 76 5.88 12.05 -3.39
CA LYS A 76 6.59 11.56 -4.58
C LYS A 76 6.33 10.06 -4.75
N PRO A 77 6.48 9.51 -5.98
CA PRO A 77 6.30 8.08 -6.20
C PRO A 77 7.43 7.24 -5.60
N VAL A 78 7.22 5.92 -5.60
CA VAL A 78 8.29 4.95 -5.36
C VAL A 78 9.39 5.06 -6.42
N PRO A 79 10.66 4.66 -6.12
CA PRO A 79 11.80 4.86 -7.04
C PRO A 79 11.61 4.26 -8.44
N GLN A 80 10.84 3.20 -8.59
CA GLN A 80 10.60 2.52 -9.87
C GLN A 80 9.52 3.17 -10.73
N VAL A 81 8.84 4.19 -10.23
CA VAL A 81 7.83 4.96 -10.97
C VAL A 81 8.38 6.37 -11.22
N ASN A 82 8.27 6.85 -12.46
CA ASN A 82 8.77 8.17 -12.80
C ASN A 82 8.00 9.27 -12.06
N PRO A 83 8.70 10.28 -11.52
CA PRO A 83 8.06 11.45 -10.94
C PRO A 83 7.31 12.26 -12.02
N ILE A 84 6.39 13.10 -11.58
CA ILE A 84 5.61 14.01 -12.43
C ILE A 84 5.81 15.46 -11.98
N ASP A 85 5.44 16.41 -12.84
CA ASP A 85 5.62 17.85 -12.58
C ASP A 85 4.44 18.50 -11.88
N GLU A 86 3.55 17.75 -11.25
CA GLU A 86 2.49 18.33 -10.43
C GLU A 86 2.53 17.77 -9.00
N PRO A 87 2.06 18.55 -8.00
CA PRO A 87 1.96 18.05 -6.64
C PRO A 87 1.02 16.85 -6.56
N GLU A 88 1.41 15.86 -5.78
CA GLU A 88 0.63 14.64 -5.58
C GLU A 88 0.72 14.11 -4.16
N VAL A 89 -0.24 13.27 -3.79
CA VAL A 89 -0.10 12.30 -2.71
C VAL A 89 0.04 10.93 -3.36
N TYR A 90 1.07 10.21 -2.99
CA TYR A 90 1.35 8.87 -3.52
C TYR A 90 1.24 7.84 -2.40
N VAL A 91 0.50 6.77 -2.64
CA VAL A 91 0.39 5.65 -1.70
C VAL A 91 1.52 4.66 -1.98
N TRP A 92 2.50 4.62 -1.09
CA TRP A 92 3.64 3.71 -1.20
C TRP A 92 3.33 2.29 -0.74
N LEU A 93 2.46 2.17 0.26
CA LEU A 93 2.04 0.89 0.83
C LEU A 93 0.58 0.99 1.26
N LEU A 94 -0.20 -0.02 0.95
CA LEU A 94 -1.53 -0.25 1.50
C LEU A 94 -1.64 -1.74 1.82
N LEU A 95 -1.82 -2.05 3.09
CA LEU A 95 -1.81 -3.42 3.58
C LEU A 95 -2.83 -3.56 4.70
N THR A 96 -3.59 -4.63 4.69
CA THR A 96 -4.59 -4.91 5.72
C THR A 96 -4.43 -6.32 6.26
N SER A 97 -4.78 -6.51 7.53
CA SER A 97 -4.80 -7.83 8.15
C SER A 97 -5.81 -8.75 7.46
N ARG A 98 -5.36 -9.91 7.03
CA ARG A 98 -6.21 -10.92 6.38
C ARG A 98 -7.23 -11.53 7.34
N ARG A 99 -6.94 -11.51 8.64
CA ARG A 99 -7.88 -11.94 9.70
C ARG A 99 -9.11 -11.05 9.78
N HIS A 100 -9.02 -9.83 9.29
CA HIS A 100 -10.08 -8.82 9.31
C HIS A 100 -10.65 -8.52 7.92
N ALA A 101 -10.52 -9.46 6.99
CA ALA A 101 -11.08 -9.31 5.64
C ALA A 101 -12.58 -8.99 5.68
N GLY A 102 -13.04 -8.16 4.74
CA GLY A 102 -14.45 -7.74 4.66
C GLY A 102 -14.85 -6.57 5.54
N LYS A 103 -13.99 -6.08 6.43
CA LYS A 103 -14.26 -4.94 7.31
C LYS A 103 -13.98 -3.57 6.68
N LYS A 104 -13.74 -3.53 5.38
CA LYS A 104 -13.50 -2.27 4.62
C LYS A 104 -12.34 -1.43 5.15
N ILE A 105 -11.33 -2.06 5.73
CA ILE A 105 -10.16 -1.36 6.30
C ILE A 105 -9.42 -0.60 5.20
N GLY A 106 -9.15 -1.25 4.08
CA GLY A 106 -8.49 -0.62 2.93
C GLY A 106 -9.26 0.57 2.37
N THR A 107 -10.59 0.46 2.30
CA THR A 107 -11.46 1.57 1.87
C THR A 107 -11.27 2.78 2.78
N GLN A 108 -11.30 2.60 4.09
CA GLN A 108 -11.16 3.69 5.04
C GLN A 108 -9.75 4.31 5.01
N LEU A 109 -8.71 3.51 4.77
CA LEU A 109 -7.36 4.03 4.57
C LEU A 109 -7.26 4.86 3.28
N LEU A 110 -7.88 4.42 2.18
CA LEU A 110 -7.93 5.20 0.94
C LEU A 110 -8.74 6.49 1.11
N ASP A 111 -9.84 6.46 1.86
CA ASP A 111 -10.58 7.68 2.20
C ASP A 111 -9.71 8.66 3.02
N LYS A 112 -8.87 8.13 3.90
CA LYS A 112 -7.86 8.93 4.61
C LYS A 112 -6.87 9.58 3.64
N ALA A 113 -6.40 8.85 2.61
CA ALA A 113 -5.49 9.41 1.59
C ALA A 113 -6.15 10.56 0.83
N VAL A 114 -7.43 10.44 0.49
CA VAL A 114 -8.22 11.53 -0.12
C VAL A 114 -8.29 12.74 0.81
N SER A 115 -8.52 12.52 2.09
CA SER A 115 -8.56 13.60 3.09
C SER A 115 -7.21 14.30 3.23
N ILE A 116 -6.11 13.56 3.17
CA ILE A 116 -4.75 14.10 3.20
C ILE A 116 -4.51 15.00 1.98
N ALA A 117 -4.86 14.54 0.79
CA ALA A 117 -4.72 15.32 -0.44
C ALA A 117 -5.51 16.63 -0.36
N ARG A 118 -6.76 16.56 0.09
CA ARG A 118 -7.61 17.76 0.28
C ARG A 118 -7.00 18.73 1.27
N ALA A 119 -6.52 18.25 2.42
CA ALA A 119 -5.91 19.08 3.44
C ALA A 119 -4.63 19.77 2.96
N LYS A 120 -3.89 19.15 2.07
CA LYS A 120 -2.68 19.70 1.43
C LYS A 120 -2.99 20.59 0.23
N GLY A 121 -4.24 20.70 -0.20
CA GLY A 121 -4.61 21.41 -1.43
C GLY A 121 -4.09 20.73 -2.70
N VAL A 122 -3.85 19.42 -2.65
CA VAL A 122 -3.33 18.63 -3.75
C VAL A 122 -4.49 17.92 -4.45
N SER A 123 -4.54 18.00 -5.78
CA SER A 123 -5.65 17.48 -6.58
C SER A 123 -5.40 16.13 -7.22
N LEU A 124 -4.24 15.51 -6.95
CA LEU A 124 -3.85 14.22 -7.52
C LEU A 124 -3.44 13.22 -6.44
N LEU A 125 -4.08 12.06 -6.47
CA LEU A 125 -3.72 10.90 -5.67
C LEU A 125 -3.32 9.77 -6.62
N ARG A 126 -2.12 9.20 -6.42
CA ARG A 126 -1.63 8.06 -7.21
C ARG A 126 -1.28 6.87 -6.35
N VAL A 127 -1.32 5.71 -6.97
CA VAL A 127 -0.92 4.42 -6.40
C VAL A 127 -0.37 3.54 -7.51
N ASP A 128 0.44 2.57 -7.17
CA ASP A 128 0.81 1.49 -8.07
C ASP A 128 0.50 0.13 -7.42
N CYS A 129 0.28 -0.87 -8.26
CA CYS A 129 -0.01 -2.21 -7.79
C CYS A 129 0.48 -3.27 -8.77
N PHE A 130 0.54 -4.51 -8.28
CA PHE A 130 0.77 -5.70 -9.10
C PHE A 130 -0.35 -5.85 -10.14
N ALA A 131 0.03 -5.97 -11.41
CA ALA A 131 -0.89 -6.09 -12.54
C ALA A 131 -1.05 -7.53 -13.05
N GLY A 132 -0.41 -8.49 -12.39
CA GLY A 132 -0.48 -9.90 -12.76
C GLY A 132 -1.74 -10.59 -12.28
N GLY A 133 -1.76 -11.92 -12.46
CA GLY A 133 -2.93 -12.72 -12.18
C GLY A 133 -4.11 -12.32 -13.06
N GLU A 134 -5.30 -12.22 -12.47
CA GLU A 134 -6.53 -11.82 -13.16
C GLU A 134 -6.82 -10.31 -13.05
N GLY A 135 -5.87 -9.51 -12.56
CA GLY A 135 -6.04 -8.06 -12.41
C GLY A 135 -6.90 -7.65 -11.21
N ASP A 136 -6.92 -8.45 -10.16
CA ASP A 136 -7.78 -8.22 -8.98
C ASP A 136 -7.44 -6.91 -8.26
N LEU A 137 -6.15 -6.59 -8.11
CA LEU A 137 -5.72 -5.34 -7.46
C LEU A 137 -6.10 -4.11 -8.29
N ILE A 138 -5.95 -4.19 -9.61
CA ILE A 138 -6.37 -3.09 -10.50
C ILE A 138 -7.85 -2.82 -10.31
N ARG A 139 -8.69 -3.86 -10.37
CA ARG A 139 -10.14 -3.71 -10.15
C ARG A 139 -10.48 -3.19 -8.77
N TYR A 140 -9.72 -3.58 -7.75
CA TYR A 140 -9.88 -3.04 -6.41
C TYR A 140 -9.73 -1.52 -6.40
N TYR A 141 -8.65 -0.99 -6.99
CA TYR A 141 -8.43 0.45 -7.06
C TYR A 141 -9.43 1.16 -7.97
N GLU A 142 -9.83 0.55 -9.08
CA GLU A 142 -10.88 1.11 -9.95
C GLU A 142 -12.20 1.29 -9.20
N ARG A 143 -12.58 0.33 -8.35
CA ARG A 143 -13.77 0.47 -7.49
C ARG A 143 -13.66 1.61 -6.48
N HIS A 144 -12.46 2.08 -6.19
CA HIS A 144 -12.19 3.22 -5.31
C HIS A 144 -11.95 4.53 -6.08
N GLY A 145 -12.38 4.60 -7.33
CA GLY A 145 -12.33 5.82 -8.14
C GLY A 145 -11.00 6.10 -8.82
N PHE A 146 -10.08 5.15 -8.82
CA PHE A 146 -8.82 5.28 -9.54
C PHE A 146 -9.00 4.87 -11.00
N VAL A 147 -8.19 5.45 -11.88
CA VAL A 147 -8.14 5.17 -13.31
C VAL A 147 -6.72 4.74 -13.67
N LYS A 148 -6.59 3.72 -14.51
CA LYS A 148 -5.30 3.27 -15.00
C LYS A 148 -4.58 4.41 -15.73
N SER A 149 -3.31 4.61 -15.41
CA SER A 149 -2.45 5.63 -16.00
C SER A 149 -1.44 4.97 -16.95
N HIS A 150 -0.43 4.30 -16.40
CA HIS A 150 0.58 3.63 -17.22
C HIS A 150 1.10 2.37 -16.51
N THR A 151 1.73 1.49 -17.30
CA THR A 151 2.35 0.27 -16.79
C THR A 151 3.85 0.48 -16.57
N TYR A 152 4.43 -0.34 -15.70
CA TYR A 152 5.86 -0.40 -15.51
C TYR A 152 6.26 -1.84 -15.18
N LYS A 153 7.55 -2.13 -15.23
CA LYS A 153 8.11 -3.41 -14.82
C LYS A 153 8.84 -3.23 -13.49
N SER A 154 8.46 -4.02 -12.49
CA SER A 154 9.09 -3.92 -11.17
C SER A 154 10.54 -4.40 -11.22
N ILE A 155 11.33 -4.03 -10.19
CA ILE A 155 12.69 -4.55 -10.01
C ILE A 155 12.71 -6.07 -9.81
N PHE A 156 11.59 -6.68 -9.45
CA PHE A 156 11.41 -8.12 -9.31
C PHE A 156 10.81 -8.78 -10.56
N ASP A 157 10.77 -8.06 -11.68
CA ASP A 157 10.36 -8.56 -13.00
C ASP A 157 8.87 -8.87 -13.15
N TRP A 158 8.01 -8.39 -12.25
CA TRP A 158 6.56 -8.54 -12.39
C TRP A 158 5.89 -7.27 -12.95
N PRO A 159 4.74 -7.43 -13.64
CA PRO A 159 4.05 -6.29 -14.24
C PRO A 159 3.41 -5.41 -13.18
N GLY A 160 3.63 -4.10 -13.28
CA GLY A 160 3.05 -3.08 -12.42
C GLY A 160 2.12 -2.15 -13.17
N GLN A 161 1.10 -1.64 -12.48
CA GLN A 161 0.16 -0.66 -12.98
C GLN A 161 0.13 0.55 -12.05
N VAL A 162 0.36 1.73 -12.60
CA VAL A 162 0.11 2.99 -11.92
C VAL A 162 -1.32 3.43 -12.19
N LEU A 163 -2.02 3.87 -11.14
CA LEU A 163 -3.37 4.40 -11.23
C LEU A 163 -3.44 5.77 -10.56
N SER A 164 -4.35 6.60 -11.03
CA SER A 164 -4.54 7.94 -10.51
C SER A 164 -6.00 8.24 -10.22
N ARG A 165 -6.23 9.13 -9.24
CA ARG A 165 -7.54 9.65 -8.89
C ARG A 165 -7.43 11.15 -8.72
N ARG A 166 -8.28 11.90 -9.40
CA ARG A 166 -8.44 13.35 -9.17
C ARG A 166 -9.31 13.61 -7.94
N ILE A 167 -8.88 14.59 -7.17
CA ILE A 167 -9.54 14.94 -5.91
C ILE A 167 -10.35 16.24 -6.09
#